data_e9ce29cbf0ac0cd02850e8a6647cb1bc
#
_entry.id   e9ce29cbf0ac0cd02850e8a6647cb1bc
#
_cell.length_a   1.000
_cell.length_b   1.000
_cell.length_c   1.000
_cell.angle_alpha   90.00
_cell.angle_beta   90.00
_cell.angle_gamma   90.00
#
_symmetry.space_group_name_H-M   'P 1'
#
loop_
_entity.id
_entity.type
_entity.pdbx_description
1 polymer ?
#
loop_
_entity_poly.entity_id
_entity_poly.type
_entity_poly.pdbx_seq_one_letter_code
_entity_poly.pdbx_strand_id
1 'polypeptide(L)'
;MKFLGFKRKDGSVGVRNHVLILPSCACASETCRVVASQVLGTKNVIINVGCSDVTANTEMTQRVLTGFALNANVFGVVVIGLGCETVGHKELADKIRKLSDKPVVSFGIQEEGGTIKTAALAVEAARKMVEEASKQQKVECDASDLFVAIECGGSDATSGIASNPAVGNMADRIYDLGGTTMMSETVEFIGAEHVLAKRGETPEIHDQIIRICEDYEKHLALAGQDCRTGQPTPCNKVGGLSTIEEKSLGCIHKGGTRPVSEVLQEAARPTKKGALIMDTPGYDISSVTSMVAGGATIVVFTTGRGTPTGHALAPVIK
;
A
#
# COMPACT_ATOMS: atom_id res chain seq x y z
N MET A 1 7.86 -0.57 23.84
CA MET A 1 8.78 0.29 23.06
C MET A 1 7.99 1.51 22.60
N LYS A 2 8.60 2.72 22.66
CA LYS A 2 7.92 3.98 22.34
C LYS A 2 8.54 4.63 21.11
N PHE A 3 7.73 5.38 20.34
CA PHE A 3 8.21 6.21 19.22
C PHE A 3 7.42 7.53 19.14
N LEU A 4 7.91 8.47 18.34
CA LEU A 4 7.23 9.76 18.13
C LEU A 4 6.40 9.71 16.84
N GLY A 5 5.07 9.86 16.96
CA GLY A 5 4.12 9.79 15.87
C GLY A 5 3.06 10.89 15.90
N PHE A 6 2.31 11.01 14.82
CA PHE A 6 1.16 11.89 14.68
C PHE A 6 -0.12 11.08 14.95
N LYS A 7 -0.71 11.24 16.12
CA LYS A 7 -1.94 10.55 16.49
C LYS A 7 -3.14 11.17 15.78
N ARG A 8 -3.97 10.34 15.16
CA ARG A 8 -5.21 10.73 14.49
C ARG A 8 -6.41 10.56 15.42
N LYS A 9 -7.53 11.18 15.08
CA LYS A 9 -8.76 11.09 15.89
C LYS A 9 -9.34 9.67 15.94
N ASP A 10 -9.15 8.90 14.89
CA ASP A 10 -9.55 7.48 14.83
C ASP A 10 -8.63 6.54 15.62
N GLY A 11 -7.62 7.10 16.29
CA GLY A 11 -6.63 6.35 17.07
C GLY A 11 -5.44 5.84 16.27
N SER A 12 -5.45 5.88 14.94
CA SER A 12 -4.31 5.50 14.12
C SER A 12 -3.14 6.49 14.28
N VAL A 13 -1.92 6.01 14.01
CA VAL A 13 -0.71 6.80 14.19
C VAL A 13 0.11 6.87 12.91
N GLY A 14 0.35 8.07 12.42
CA GLY A 14 1.23 8.33 11.28
C GLY A 14 2.67 8.63 11.72
N VAL A 15 3.63 8.20 10.93
CA VAL A 15 5.05 8.58 11.06
C VAL A 15 5.40 9.79 10.20
N ARG A 16 4.45 10.22 9.37
CA ARG A 16 4.48 11.41 8.51
C ARG A 16 3.21 12.23 8.71
N ASN A 17 3.21 13.47 8.20
CA ASN A 17 2.09 14.39 8.30
C ASN A 17 1.92 15.16 6.99
N HIS A 18 1.64 14.42 5.90
CA HIS A 18 1.56 14.98 4.54
C HIS A 18 0.16 15.54 4.24
N VAL A 19 0.11 16.58 3.41
CA VAL A 19 -1.10 16.94 2.67
C VAL A 19 -1.03 16.21 1.32
N LEU A 20 -2.05 15.40 1.04
CA LEU A 20 -2.12 14.59 -0.19
C LEU A 20 -2.84 15.36 -1.28
N ILE A 21 -2.20 15.53 -2.44
CA ILE A 21 -2.82 16.00 -3.68
C ILE A 21 -3.19 14.75 -4.48
N LEU A 22 -4.50 14.47 -4.55
CA LEU A 22 -5.04 13.19 -5.00
C LEU A 22 -5.78 13.35 -6.33
N PRO A 23 -5.32 12.74 -7.43
CA PRO A 23 -6.09 12.71 -8.68
C PRO A 23 -7.25 11.71 -8.56
N SER A 24 -8.42 12.03 -9.08
CA SER A 24 -9.51 11.06 -9.26
C SER A 24 -9.43 10.33 -10.61
N CYS A 25 -8.62 10.84 -11.55
CA CYS A 25 -8.37 10.21 -12.86
C CYS A 25 -6.97 10.55 -13.38
N ALA A 26 -6.50 9.77 -14.34
CA ALA A 26 -5.20 9.95 -15.00
C ALA A 26 -5.02 11.38 -15.56
N CYS A 27 -6.07 11.94 -16.16
CA CYS A 27 -6.07 13.29 -16.76
C CYS A 27 -5.74 14.41 -15.76
N ALA A 28 -6.03 14.21 -14.47
CA ALA A 28 -5.72 15.15 -13.41
C ALA A 28 -4.33 14.94 -12.77
N SER A 29 -3.65 13.82 -13.06
CA SER A 29 -2.38 13.44 -12.39
C SER A 29 -1.29 14.48 -12.56
N GLU A 30 -1.14 15.08 -13.76
CA GLU A 30 -0.13 16.11 -14.01
C GLU A 30 -0.46 17.40 -13.26
N THR A 31 -1.74 17.80 -13.21
CA THR A 31 -2.17 18.95 -12.40
C THR A 31 -1.84 18.75 -10.93
N CYS A 32 -2.10 17.53 -10.40
CA CYS A 32 -1.72 17.17 -9.02
C CYS A 32 -0.21 17.28 -8.79
N ARG A 33 0.61 16.82 -9.74
CA ARG A 33 2.07 16.92 -9.67
C ARG A 33 2.53 18.37 -9.63
N VAL A 34 1.98 19.22 -10.50
CA VAL A 34 2.28 20.65 -10.55
C VAL A 34 1.91 21.34 -9.23
N VAL A 35 0.74 21.06 -8.67
CA VAL A 35 0.32 21.60 -7.36
C VAL A 35 1.27 21.14 -6.25
N ALA A 36 1.59 19.86 -6.18
CA ALA A 36 2.47 19.31 -5.16
C ALA A 36 3.90 19.88 -5.23
N SER A 37 4.39 20.19 -6.43
CA SER A 37 5.72 20.78 -6.60
C SER A 37 5.83 22.22 -6.08
N GLN A 38 4.71 22.93 -5.90
CA GLN A 38 4.68 24.31 -5.46
C GLN A 38 4.48 24.49 -3.94
N VAL A 39 4.08 23.43 -3.22
CA VAL A 39 3.78 23.52 -1.79
C VAL A 39 4.58 22.49 -1.02
N LEU A 40 5.59 22.92 -0.29
CA LEU A 40 6.37 22.03 0.59
C LEU A 40 5.47 21.42 1.67
N GLY A 41 5.63 20.11 1.93
CA GLY A 41 4.77 19.37 2.87
C GLY A 41 3.63 18.61 2.19
N THR A 42 3.43 18.82 0.90
CA THR A 42 2.50 18.02 0.09
C THR A 42 3.17 16.80 -0.52
N LYS A 43 2.34 15.83 -0.88
CA LYS A 43 2.69 14.67 -1.71
C LYS A 43 1.59 14.44 -2.73
N ASN A 44 1.94 13.95 -3.91
CA ASN A 44 0.97 13.47 -4.89
C ASN A 44 1.21 12.00 -5.21
N VAL A 45 0.17 11.35 -5.71
CA VAL A 45 0.23 10.06 -6.37
C VAL A 45 -0.12 10.26 -7.85
N ILE A 46 0.27 9.31 -8.68
CA ILE A 46 -0.05 9.28 -10.11
C ILE A 46 -0.88 8.03 -10.35
N ILE A 47 -1.96 8.18 -11.11
CA ILE A 47 -2.80 7.06 -11.56
C ILE A 47 -2.88 7.10 -13.09
N ASN A 48 -3.11 5.93 -13.69
CA ASN A 48 -3.17 5.76 -15.14
C ASN A 48 -4.54 5.28 -15.65
N VAL A 49 -5.55 5.36 -14.79
CA VAL A 49 -6.94 4.96 -15.06
C VAL A 49 -7.89 6.12 -14.75
N GLY A 50 -9.22 5.95 -14.92
CA GLY A 50 -10.19 6.95 -14.51
C GLY A 50 -11.47 7.01 -15.33
N CYS A 51 -11.49 6.42 -16.53
CA CYS A 51 -12.71 6.32 -17.35
C CYS A 51 -12.67 5.06 -18.22
N SER A 52 -13.82 4.69 -18.79
CA SER A 52 -13.96 3.52 -19.70
C SER A 52 -13.45 2.21 -19.09
N ASP A 53 -13.65 2.04 -17.78
CA ASP A 53 -13.17 0.87 -17.05
C ASP A 53 -14.36 -0.03 -16.63
N VAL A 54 -14.07 -1.31 -16.37
CA VAL A 54 -15.07 -2.24 -15.85
C VAL A 54 -15.35 -1.97 -14.37
N THR A 55 -16.54 -2.32 -13.90
CA THR A 55 -16.99 -2.02 -12.53
C THR A 55 -15.98 -2.49 -11.47
N ALA A 56 -15.46 -3.71 -11.59
CA ALA A 56 -14.50 -4.27 -10.64
C ALA A 56 -13.22 -3.42 -10.52
N ASN A 57 -12.68 -2.94 -11.64
CA ASN A 57 -11.50 -2.08 -11.65
C ASN A 57 -11.81 -0.69 -11.08
N THR A 58 -13.01 -0.15 -11.37
CA THR A 58 -13.47 1.12 -10.81
C THR A 58 -13.57 1.05 -9.28
N GLU A 59 -14.14 -0.03 -8.75
CA GLU A 59 -14.23 -0.28 -7.31
C GLU A 59 -12.85 -0.42 -6.66
N MET A 60 -11.93 -1.12 -7.31
CA MET A 60 -10.53 -1.25 -6.88
C MET A 60 -9.85 0.12 -6.84
N THR A 61 -9.93 0.89 -7.93
CA THR A 61 -9.38 2.26 -8.02
C THR A 61 -9.92 3.14 -6.90
N GLN A 62 -11.23 3.13 -6.69
CA GLN A 62 -11.86 3.91 -5.61
C GLN A 62 -11.39 3.46 -4.23
N ARG A 63 -11.16 2.15 -4.01
CA ARG A 63 -10.64 1.59 -2.76
C ARG A 63 -9.22 2.07 -2.50
N VAL A 64 -8.34 2.00 -3.49
CA VAL A 64 -6.94 2.47 -3.41
C VAL A 64 -6.89 3.97 -3.12
N LEU A 65 -7.59 4.81 -3.89
CA LEU A 65 -7.59 6.26 -3.70
C LEU A 65 -8.15 6.67 -2.34
N THR A 66 -9.25 6.04 -1.92
CA THR A 66 -9.82 6.24 -0.58
C THR A 66 -8.83 5.79 0.49
N GLY A 67 -8.20 4.64 0.32
CA GLY A 67 -7.19 4.10 1.24
C GLY A 67 -6.01 5.04 1.45
N PHE A 68 -5.49 5.64 0.39
CA PHE A 68 -4.45 6.67 0.49
C PHE A 68 -4.89 7.87 1.31
N ALA A 69 -6.09 8.37 1.05
CA ALA A 69 -6.65 9.50 1.80
C ALA A 69 -6.81 9.19 3.30
N LEU A 70 -7.20 7.96 3.62
CA LEU A 70 -7.39 7.49 5.00
C LEU A 70 -6.08 7.10 5.70
N ASN A 71 -4.95 6.96 4.98
CA ASN A 71 -3.68 6.56 5.59
C ASN A 71 -3.27 7.53 6.72
N ALA A 72 -2.79 7.01 7.83
CA ALA A 72 -2.43 7.83 9.00
C ALA A 72 -1.28 8.81 8.74
N ASN A 73 -0.46 8.59 7.71
CA ASN A 73 0.58 9.54 7.27
C ASN A 73 0.00 10.80 6.58
N VAL A 74 -1.29 10.80 6.26
CA VAL A 74 -1.98 11.91 5.58
C VAL A 74 -2.75 12.74 6.61
N PHE A 75 -2.47 14.04 6.63
CA PHE A 75 -3.19 15.04 7.44
C PHE A 75 -4.50 15.45 6.79
N GLY A 76 -4.45 15.82 5.51
CA GLY A 76 -5.58 16.32 4.73
C GLY A 76 -5.40 16.06 3.24
N VAL A 77 -6.47 16.24 2.47
CA VAL A 77 -6.52 15.82 1.07
C VAL A 77 -7.09 16.93 0.19
N VAL A 78 -6.40 17.21 -0.90
CA VAL A 78 -6.91 18.00 -2.02
C VAL A 78 -7.16 17.07 -3.20
N VAL A 79 -8.43 16.81 -3.50
CA VAL A 79 -8.83 15.94 -4.62
C VAL A 79 -8.94 16.79 -5.89
N ILE A 80 -8.34 16.35 -6.99
CA ILE A 80 -8.45 17.01 -8.29
C ILE A 80 -8.95 16.01 -9.33
N GLY A 81 -10.07 16.35 -10.00
CA GLY A 81 -10.64 15.60 -11.10
C GLY A 81 -10.67 16.39 -12.40
N LEU A 82 -11.00 15.72 -13.50
CA LEU A 82 -11.21 16.37 -14.78
C LEU A 82 -12.65 16.89 -14.92
N GLY A 83 -13.64 16.04 -14.61
CA GLY A 83 -15.08 16.32 -14.74
C GLY A 83 -15.86 15.30 -15.57
N CYS A 84 -15.20 14.29 -16.17
CA CYS A 84 -15.84 13.19 -16.91
C CYS A 84 -15.35 11.80 -16.50
N GLU A 85 -14.64 11.72 -15.39
CA GLU A 85 -14.13 10.47 -14.84
C GLU A 85 -15.25 9.63 -14.19
N THR A 86 -15.03 8.32 -14.13
CA THR A 86 -15.99 7.35 -13.55
C THR A 86 -16.10 7.51 -12.03
N VAL A 87 -14.97 7.76 -11.35
CA VAL A 87 -14.93 8.10 -9.93
C VAL A 87 -14.82 9.61 -9.80
N GLY A 88 -15.96 10.31 -9.71
CA GLY A 88 -16.01 11.77 -9.66
C GLY A 88 -15.26 12.35 -8.45
N HIS A 89 -14.55 13.46 -8.66
CA HIS A 89 -13.76 14.11 -7.59
C HIS A 89 -14.60 14.50 -6.37
N LYS A 90 -15.86 14.91 -6.56
CA LYS A 90 -16.79 15.23 -5.47
C LYS A 90 -17.23 13.98 -4.71
N GLU A 91 -17.57 12.93 -5.45
CA GLU A 91 -17.95 11.64 -4.86
C GLU A 91 -16.84 11.05 -4.02
N LEU A 92 -15.60 11.05 -4.53
CA LEU A 92 -14.42 10.60 -3.80
C LEU A 92 -14.18 11.45 -2.55
N ALA A 93 -14.26 12.78 -2.66
CA ALA A 93 -14.11 13.68 -1.52
C ALA A 93 -15.18 13.44 -0.44
N ASP A 94 -16.44 13.24 -0.85
CA ASP A 94 -17.54 12.97 0.08
C ASP A 94 -17.40 11.61 0.76
N LYS A 95 -16.93 10.60 0.03
CA LYS A 95 -16.60 9.29 0.61
C LYS A 95 -15.50 9.40 1.67
N ILE A 96 -14.46 10.17 1.40
CA ILE A 96 -13.37 10.39 2.37
C ILE A 96 -13.88 11.13 3.61
N ARG A 97 -14.70 12.17 3.44
CA ARG A 97 -15.33 12.92 4.57
C ARG A 97 -16.22 12.05 5.43
N LYS A 98 -16.95 11.10 4.84
CA LYS A 98 -17.79 10.15 5.59
C LYS A 98 -16.99 9.15 6.42
N LEU A 99 -15.77 8.83 5.97
CA LEU A 99 -14.92 7.80 6.58
C LEU A 99 -13.83 8.38 7.49
N SER A 100 -13.64 9.71 7.53
CA SER A 100 -12.59 10.34 8.35
C SER A 100 -12.92 11.80 8.68
N ASP A 101 -12.34 12.30 9.77
CA ASP A 101 -12.37 13.72 10.18
C ASP A 101 -11.30 14.59 9.52
N LYS A 102 -10.60 14.08 8.51
CA LYS A 102 -9.53 14.81 7.84
C LYS A 102 -10.08 15.98 7.03
N PRO A 103 -9.39 17.12 6.95
CA PRO A 103 -9.76 18.18 6.02
C PRO A 103 -9.67 17.69 4.57
N VAL A 104 -10.75 17.87 3.81
CA VAL A 104 -10.84 17.47 2.41
C VAL A 104 -11.46 18.58 1.59
N VAL A 105 -10.81 18.96 0.51
CA VAL A 105 -11.36 19.83 -0.54
C VAL A 105 -11.27 19.15 -1.89
N SER A 106 -12.11 19.55 -2.85
CA SER A 106 -12.07 18.98 -4.20
C SER A 106 -12.29 20.04 -5.27
N PHE A 107 -11.63 19.84 -6.41
CA PHE A 107 -11.70 20.73 -7.58
C PHE A 107 -11.85 19.91 -8.87
N GLY A 108 -12.71 20.36 -9.78
CA GLY A 108 -12.88 19.80 -11.11
C GLY A 108 -12.27 20.72 -12.17
N ILE A 109 -11.33 20.22 -12.99
CA ILE A 109 -10.61 21.05 -13.99
C ILE A 109 -11.60 21.74 -14.94
N GLN A 110 -12.63 21.02 -15.42
CA GLN A 110 -13.64 21.58 -16.30
C GLN A 110 -14.55 22.59 -15.57
N GLU A 111 -14.91 22.30 -14.34
CA GLU A 111 -15.78 23.16 -13.52
C GLU A 111 -15.10 24.50 -13.16
N GLU A 112 -13.79 24.45 -12.84
CA GLU A 112 -13.04 25.64 -12.44
C GLU A 112 -12.59 26.51 -13.65
N GLY A 113 -12.85 26.03 -14.87
CA GLY A 113 -12.51 26.76 -16.09
C GLY A 113 -11.08 26.53 -16.60
N GLY A 114 -10.53 25.33 -16.33
CA GLY A 114 -9.28 24.84 -16.92
C GLY A 114 -8.15 24.63 -15.92
N THR A 115 -7.12 23.95 -16.39
CA THR A 115 -5.99 23.45 -15.61
C THR A 115 -5.27 24.52 -14.78
N ILE A 116 -4.97 25.68 -15.38
CA ILE A 116 -4.20 26.75 -14.71
C ILE A 116 -4.98 27.31 -13.53
N LYS A 117 -6.26 27.56 -13.71
CA LYS A 117 -7.13 28.13 -12.68
C LYS A 117 -7.34 27.12 -11.54
N THR A 118 -7.57 25.85 -11.88
CA THR A 118 -7.68 24.75 -10.91
C THR A 118 -6.40 24.59 -10.10
N ALA A 119 -5.24 24.61 -10.75
CA ALA A 119 -3.95 24.52 -10.08
C ALA A 119 -3.75 25.66 -9.07
N ALA A 120 -4.10 26.90 -9.43
CA ALA A 120 -3.99 28.06 -8.53
C ALA A 120 -4.87 27.90 -7.28
N LEU A 121 -6.13 27.48 -7.44
CA LEU A 121 -7.06 27.24 -6.34
C LEU A 121 -6.57 26.08 -5.43
N ALA A 122 -6.09 25.00 -6.05
CA ALA A 122 -5.58 23.84 -5.32
C ALA A 122 -4.30 24.15 -4.54
N VAL A 123 -3.39 24.97 -5.08
CA VAL A 123 -2.19 25.46 -4.38
C VAL A 123 -2.58 26.27 -3.14
N GLU A 124 -3.52 27.20 -3.27
CA GLU A 124 -4.01 28.00 -2.15
C GLU A 124 -4.63 27.12 -1.04
N ALA A 125 -5.45 26.13 -1.42
CA ALA A 125 -6.04 25.19 -0.48
C ALA A 125 -4.97 24.31 0.19
N ALA A 126 -4.01 23.81 -0.59
CA ALA A 126 -2.91 22.98 -0.07
C ALA A 126 -2.03 23.75 0.91
N ARG A 127 -1.71 25.03 0.64
CA ARG A 127 -0.96 25.90 1.57
C ARG A 127 -1.66 26.02 2.93
N LYS A 128 -2.96 26.33 2.92
CA LYS A 128 -3.75 26.43 4.17
C LYS A 128 -3.73 25.13 4.94
N MET A 129 -3.88 23.99 4.27
CA MET A 129 -3.81 22.67 4.93
C MET A 129 -2.41 22.39 5.50
N VAL A 130 -1.34 22.75 4.80
CA VAL A 130 0.03 22.55 5.30
C VAL A 130 0.30 23.45 6.49
N GLU A 131 -0.18 24.70 6.51
CA GLU A 131 -0.11 25.57 7.68
C GLU A 131 -0.77 24.95 8.90
N GLU A 132 -1.97 24.35 8.76
CA GLU A 132 -2.63 23.61 9.84
C GLU A 132 -1.88 22.34 10.24
N ALA A 133 -1.38 21.59 9.26
CA ALA A 133 -0.59 20.40 9.52
C ALA A 133 0.69 20.72 10.30
N SER A 134 1.33 21.86 10.04
CA SER A 134 2.57 22.29 10.70
C SER A 134 2.40 22.61 12.19
N LYS A 135 1.18 22.91 12.63
CA LYS A 135 0.85 23.16 14.04
C LYS A 135 0.78 21.87 14.86
N GLN A 136 0.64 20.70 14.20
CA GLN A 136 0.58 19.42 14.90
C GLN A 136 1.97 19.01 15.41
N GLN A 137 2.04 18.62 16.65
CA GLN A 137 3.24 18.09 17.28
C GLN A 137 3.19 16.55 17.29
N LYS A 138 4.36 15.94 17.15
CA LYS A 138 4.50 14.50 17.40
C LYS A 138 4.32 14.25 18.89
N VAL A 139 3.63 13.17 19.20
CA VAL A 139 3.45 12.69 20.58
C VAL A 139 4.09 11.32 20.75
N GLU A 140 4.37 10.95 21.98
CA GLU A 140 4.84 9.61 22.29
C GLU A 140 3.71 8.60 22.05
N CYS A 141 3.99 7.60 21.24
CA CYS A 141 3.08 6.52 20.84
C CYS A 141 3.69 5.17 21.22
N ASP A 142 2.86 4.16 21.39
CA ASP A 142 3.32 2.80 21.68
C ASP A 142 3.65 2.03 20.39
N ALA A 143 4.57 1.07 20.47
CA ALA A 143 4.90 0.20 19.33
C ALA A 143 3.70 -0.61 18.83
N SER A 144 2.68 -0.83 19.67
CA SER A 144 1.40 -1.43 19.28
C SER A 144 0.60 -0.61 18.27
N ASP A 145 0.98 0.66 18.04
CA ASP A 145 0.38 1.53 17.03
C ASP A 145 1.11 1.46 15.68
N LEU A 146 2.21 0.71 15.60
CA LEU A 146 2.94 0.53 14.34
C LEU A 146 2.16 -0.37 13.38
N PHE A 147 2.09 0.07 12.12
CA PHE A 147 1.61 -0.75 11.02
C PHE A 147 2.65 -0.76 9.91
N VAL A 148 3.32 -1.90 9.74
CA VAL A 148 4.48 -2.07 8.86
C VAL A 148 4.13 -3.03 7.72
N ALA A 149 4.23 -2.54 6.48
CA ALA A 149 4.21 -3.38 5.29
C ALA A 149 5.59 -4.00 5.07
N ILE A 150 5.62 -5.24 4.59
CA ILE A 150 6.83 -6.00 4.33
C ILE A 150 6.84 -6.43 2.88
N GLU A 151 7.91 -6.09 2.18
CA GLU A 151 8.09 -6.38 0.76
C GLU A 151 9.45 -6.99 0.49
N CYS A 152 9.59 -7.76 -0.59
CA CYS A 152 10.90 -8.14 -1.12
C CYS A 152 10.90 -8.08 -2.66
N GLY A 153 11.96 -7.52 -3.22
CA GLY A 153 12.11 -7.40 -4.66
C GLY A 153 13.56 -7.45 -5.11
N GLY A 154 13.78 -7.85 -6.37
CA GLY A 154 15.13 -8.12 -6.84
C GLY A 154 15.81 -9.21 -6.04
N SER A 155 15.08 -10.27 -5.68
CA SER A 155 15.52 -11.36 -4.82
C SER A 155 16.66 -12.16 -5.47
N ASP A 156 17.59 -12.62 -4.63
CA ASP A 156 18.70 -13.50 -4.97
C ASP A 156 18.80 -14.66 -3.95
N ALA A 157 19.79 -15.54 -4.10
CA ALA A 157 19.98 -16.68 -3.21
C ALA A 157 20.17 -16.28 -1.73
N THR A 158 20.65 -15.07 -1.45
CA THR A 158 20.84 -14.58 -0.06
C THR A 158 19.55 -14.05 0.56
N SER A 159 18.55 -13.73 -0.25
CA SER A 159 17.27 -13.17 0.23
C SER A 159 16.58 -14.11 1.21
N GLY A 160 16.50 -15.40 0.87
CA GLY A 160 15.82 -16.42 1.70
C GLY A 160 16.59 -16.84 2.95
N ILE A 161 17.91 -16.68 2.97
CA ILE A 161 18.77 -17.13 4.09
C ILE A 161 19.26 -16.00 5.00
N ALA A 162 19.15 -14.74 4.57
CA ALA A 162 19.64 -13.58 5.32
C ALA A 162 18.59 -12.49 5.48
N SER A 163 18.27 -11.74 4.41
CA SER A 163 17.44 -10.53 4.54
C SER A 163 15.99 -10.82 4.92
N ASN A 164 15.34 -11.80 4.30
CA ASN A 164 13.96 -12.16 4.64
C ASN A 164 13.82 -12.71 6.08
N PRO A 165 14.66 -13.64 6.56
CA PRO A 165 14.64 -14.05 7.96
C PRO A 165 14.91 -12.91 8.95
N ALA A 166 15.80 -11.96 8.62
CA ALA A 166 16.06 -10.80 9.47
C ALA A 166 14.81 -9.91 9.61
N VAL A 167 14.12 -9.65 8.49
CA VAL A 167 12.84 -8.91 8.50
C VAL A 167 11.73 -9.72 9.18
N GLY A 168 11.71 -11.04 9.01
CA GLY A 168 10.79 -11.91 9.74
C GLY A 168 10.95 -11.83 11.26
N ASN A 169 12.20 -11.76 11.75
CA ASN A 169 12.44 -11.53 13.18
C ASN A 169 11.92 -10.15 13.63
N MET A 170 12.08 -9.11 12.81
CA MET A 170 11.48 -7.79 13.06
C MET A 170 9.96 -7.89 13.10
N ALA A 171 9.35 -8.63 12.16
CA ALA A 171 7.89 -8.82 12.12
C ALA A 171 7.37 -9.49 13.40
N ASP A 172 8.04 -10.55 13.87
CA ASP A 172 7.68 -11.23 15.12
C ASP A 172 7.77 -10.28 16.32
N ARG A 173 8.80 -9.44 16.39
CA ARG A 173 8.93 -8.44 17.47
C ARG A 173 7.83 -7.38 17.44
N ILE A 174 7.43 -6.92 16.26
CA ILE A 174 6.31 -5.96 16.11
C ILE A 174 5.01 -6.63 16.56
N TYR A 175 4.77 -7.87 16.16
CA TYR A 175 3.62 -8.66 16.61
C TYR A 175 3.60 -8.80 18.14
N ASP A 176 4.71 -9.19 18.75
CA ASP A 176 4.83 -9.39 20.21
C ASP A 176 4.62 -8.09 21.01
N LEU A 177 4.88 -6.93 20.37
CA LEU A 177 4.59 -5.60 20.93
C LEU A 177 3.14 -5.15 20.66
N GLY A 178 2.30 -5.98 20.04
CA GLY A 178 0.91 -5.68 19.72
C GLY A 178 0.72 -4.82 18.46
N GLY A 179 1.76 -4.63 17.67
CA GLY A 179 1.71 -3.92 16.39
C GLY A 179 1.19 -4.79 15.25
N THR A 180 1.17 -4.24 14.05
CA THR A 180 0.65 -4.89 12.84
C THR A 180 1.75 -4.99 11.79
N THR A 181 1.87 -6.16 11.18
CA THR A 181 2.69 -6.39 9.99
C THR A 181 1.83 -6.94 8.86
N MET A 182 2.16 -6.60 7.63
CA MET A 182 1.44 -7.06 6.45
C MET A 182 2.43 -7.44 5.37
N MET A 183 2.32 -8.66 4.84
CA MET A 183 3.03 -9.09 3.64
C MET A 183 2.05 -9.34 2.50
N SER A 184 2.54 -9.35 1.27
CA SER A 184 1.73 -9.47 0.06
C SER A 184 2.50 -10.19 -1.05
N GLU A 185 2.03 -10.07 -2.30
CA GLU A 185 2.53 -10.79 -3.47
C GLU A 185 2.20 -12.28 -3.44
N THR A 186 0.93 -12.60 -3.74
CA THR A 186 0.41 -13.97 -3.70
C THR A 186 1.23 -14.96 -4.50
N VAL A 187 1.82 -14.53 -5.64
CA VAL A 187 2.72 -15.38 -6.46
C VAL A 187 3.97 -15.83 -5.68
N GLU A 188 4.39 -15.11 -4.65
CA GLU A 188 5.54 -15.46 -3.81
C GLU A 188 5.20 -16.47 -2.71
N PHE A 189 3.96 -16.94 -2.64
CA PHE A 189 3.52 -18.01 -1.74
C PHE A 189 3.35 -19.35 -2.48
N ILE A 190 3.17 -19.30 -3.82
CA ILE A 190 2.91 -20.48 -4.65
C ILE A 190 4.08 -21.47 -4.57
N GLY A 191 3.76 -22.72 -4.25
CA GLY A 191 4.71 -23.80 -3.99
C GLY A 191 5.18 -23.87 -2.52
N ALA A 192 4.90 -22.85 -1.70
CA ALA A 192 5.16 -22.80 -0.26
C ALA A 192 3.89 -22.49 0.55
N GLU A 193 2.72 -22.37 -0.11
CA GLU A 193 1.43 -22.04 0.51
C GLU A 193 1.07 -22.97 1.65
N HIS A 194 1.37 -24.28 1.52
CA HIS A 194 1.12 -25.30 2.56
C HIS A 194 1.97 -25.10 3.82
N VAL A 195 3.12 -24.43 3.70
CA VAL A 195 3.97 -24.04 4.86
C VAL A 195 3.40 -22.79 5.50
N LEU A 196 3.08 -21.78 4.70
CA LEU A 196 2.52 -20.51 5.16
C LEU A 196 1.16 -20.71 5.84
N ALA A 197 0.28 -21.52 5.25
CA ALA A 197 -1.07 -21.78 5.75
C ALA A 197 -1.10 -22.37 7.15
N LYS A 198 -0.07 -23.14 7.57
CA LYS A 198 0.07 -23.65 8.94
C LYS A 198 0.16 -22.53 9.99
N ARG A 199 0.43 -21.31 9.58
CA ARG A 199 0.45 -20.13 10.44
C ARG A 199 -0.94 -19.46 10.57
N GLY A 200 -1.95 -19.93 9.85
CA GLY A 200 -3.32 -19.43 10.01
C GLY A 200 -3.78 -19.55 11.46
N GLU A 201 -4.28 -18.46 12.06
CA GLU A 201 -4.78 -18.44 13.44
C GLU A 201 -5.98 -19.35 13.61
N THR A 202 -6.75 -19.56 12.53
CA THR A 202 -7.92 -20.44 12.47
C THR A 202 -7.90 -21.30 11.20
N PRO A 203 -8.68 -22.41 11.15
CA PRO A 203 -8.82 -23.20 9.94
C PRO A 203 -9.28 -22.38 8.72
N GLU A 204 -10.15 -21.38 8.93
CA GLU A 204 -10.65 -20.52 7.87
C GLU A 204 -9.52 -19.65 7.26
N ILE A 205 -8.60 -19.13 8.09
CA ILE A 205 -7.42 -18.38 7.61
C ILE A 205 -6.47 -19.30 6.87
N HIS A 206 -6.25 -20.53 7.38
CA HIS A 206 -5.48 -21.55 6.68
C HIS A 206 -6.04 -21.76 5.26
N ASP A 207 -7.34 -22.01 5.14
CA ASP A 207 -7.99 -22.29 3.85
C ASP A 207 -8.00 -21.06 2.93
N GLN A 208 -8.09 -19.84 3.49
CA GLN A 208 -7.97 -18.60 2.71
C GLN A 208 -6.58 -18.44 2.09
N ILE A 209 -5.51 -18.77 2.83
CA ILE A 209 -4.13 -18.69 2.30
C ILE A 209 -3.95 -19.66 1.13
N ILE A 210 -4.45 -20.88 1.24
CA ILE A 210 -4.42 -21.84 0.12
C ILE A 210 -5.22 -21.31 -1.06
N ARG A 211 -6.44 -20.84 -0.81
CA ARG A 211 -7.38 -20.38 -1.84
C ARG A 211 -6.83 -19.23 -2.69
N ILE A 212 -6.20 -18.22 -2.08
CA ILE A 212 -5.65 -17.09 -2.87
C ILE A 212 -4.56 -17.57 -3.83
N CYS A 213 -3.75 -18.55 -3.44
CA CYS A 213 -2.74 -19.15 -4.32
C CYS A 213 -3.39 -19.95 -5.46
N GLU A 214 -4.36 -20.81 -5.16
CA GLU A 214 -5.10 -21.56 -6.16
C GLU A 214 -5.84 -20.66 -7.16
N ASP A 215 -6.48 -19.60 -6.67
CA ASP A 215 -7.22 -18.65 -7.50
C ASP A 215 -6.27 -17.86 -8.39
N TYR A 216 -5.09 -17.49 -7.90
CA TYR A 216 -4.05 -16.87 -8.72
C TYR A 216 -3.60 -17.79 -9.87
N GLU A 217 -3.31 -19.06 -9.60
CA GLU A 217 -2.95 -20.04 -10.63
C GLU A 217 -4.09 -20.28 -11.64
N LYS A 218 -5.34 -20.36 -11.15
CA LYS A 218 -6.52 -20.49 -12.03
C LYS A 218 -6.67 -19.30 -12.98
N HIS A 219 -6.49 -18.06 -12.47
CA HIS A 219 -6.55 -16.85 -13.31
C HIS A 219 -5.48 -16.84 -14.40
N LEU A 220 -4.24 -17.24 -14.07
CA LEU A 220 -3.19 -17.37 -15.09
C LEU A 220 -3.50 -18.45 -16.12
N ALA A 221 -4.04 -19.60 -15.68
CA ALA A 221 -4.41 -20.70 -16.57
C ALA A 221 -5.51 -20.29 -17.57
N LEU A 222 -6.47 -19.44 -17.17
CA LEU A 222 -7.47 -18.88 -18.09
C LEU A 222 -6.84 -18.03 -19.20
N ALA A 223 -5.68 -17.40 -18.93
CA ALA A 223 -4.90 -16.67 -19.91
C ALA A 223 -3.88 -17.57 -20.67
N GLY A 224 -3.92 -18.89 -20.46
CA GLY A 224 -2.96 -19.83 -21.06
C GLY A 224 -1.54 -19.69 -20.53
N GLN A 225 -1.38 -19.18 -19.29
CA GLN A 225 -0.10 -18.95 -18.66
C GLN A 225 0.08 -19.84 -17.42
N ASP A 226 1.34 -20.09 -17.06
CA ASP A 226 1.75 -20.76 -15.82
C ASP A 226 2.76 -19.86 -15.09
N CYS A 227 2.52 -19.59 -13.81
CA CYS A 227 3.42 -18.76 -12.99
C CYS A 227 4.85 -19.33 -12.94
N ARG A 228 5.02 -20.64 -13.03
CA ARG A 228 6.34 -21.34 -13.03
C ARG A 228 7.19 -21.00 -14.23
N THR A 229 6.61 -20.56 -15.34
CA THR A 229 7.36 -20.11 -16.52
C THR A 229 7.91 -18.68 -16.33
N GLY A 230 7.20 -17.82 -15.59
CA GLY A 230 7.56 -16.42 -15.33
C GLY A 230 8.32 -16.19 -14.03
N GLN A 231 8.28 -17.15 -13.10
CA GLN A 231 8.92 -17.06 -11.79
C GLN A 231 9.83 -18.28 -11.52
N PRO A 232 11.04 -18.08 -10.98
CA PRO A 232 11.73 -16.81 -10.76
C PRO A 232 12.00 -16.04 -12.06
N THR A 233 12.01 -14.70 -11.97
CA THR A 233 12.33 -13.85 -13.14
C THR A 233 13.76 -14.10 -13.63
N PRO A 234 14.12 -13.71 -14.87
CA PRO A 234 15.51 -13.84 -15.35
C PRO A 234 16.53 -13.21 -14.40
N CYS A 235 16.18 -12.06 -13.79
CA CYS A 235 17.04 -11.39 -12.81
C CYS A 235 17.23 -12.23 -11.54
N ASN A 236 16.20 -12.87 -11.04
CA ASN A 236 16.30 -13.76 -9.87
C ASN A 236 17.16 -15.00 -10.17
N LYS A 237 17.02 -15.58 -11.38
CA LYS A 237 17.85 -16.73 -11.82
C LYS A 237 19.32 -16.36 -11.91
N VAL A 238 19.65 -15.18 -12.44
CA VAL A 238 21.03 -14.63 -12.42
C VAL A 238 21.50 -14.43 -10.98
N GLY A 239 20.60 -14.10 -10.04
CA GLY A 239 20.86 -14.01 -8.59
C GLY A 239 21.00 -15.35 -7.87
N GLY A 240 20.83 -16.50 -8.58
CA GLY A 240 21.04 -17.85 -8.04
C GLY A 240 19.77 -18.58 -7.62
N LEU A 241 18.57 -18.06 -7.91
CA LEU A 241 17.30 -18.77 -7.63
C LEU A 241 16.96 -19.72 -8.80
N SER A 242 16.46 -20.92 -8.47
CA SER A 242 16.21 -22.01 -9.44
C SER A 242 14.73 -22.15 -9.80
N THR A 243 13.85 -22.34 -8.82
CA THR A 243 12.43 -22.63 -9.01
C THR A 243 11.55 -21.66 -8.22
N ILE A 244 10.23 -21.66 -8.53
CA ILE A 244 9.26 -20.83 -7.80
C ILE A 244 9.16 -21.30 -6.33
N GLU A 245 9.22 -22.61 -6.10
CA GLU A 245 9.15 -23.20 -4.76
C GLU A 245 10.32 -22.73 -3.89
N GLU A 246 11.54 -22.74 -4.43
CA GLU A 246 12.73 -22.22 -3.74
C GLU A 246 12.56 -20.73 -3.42
N LYS A 247 12.14 -19.94 -4.42
CA LYS A 247 11.86 -18.51 -4.23
C LYS A 247 10.82 -18.28 -3.14
N SER A 248 9.68 -18.97 -3.22
CA SER A 248 8.56 -18.81 -2.30
C SER A 248 8.92 -19.23 -0.86
N LEU A 249 9.61 -20.36 -0.69
CA LEU A 249 10.12 -20.76 0.62
C LEU A 249 11.03 -19.68 1.25
N GLY A 250 11.85 -19.02 0.45
CA GLY A 250 12.66 -17.89 0.90
C GLY A 250 11.82 -16.65 1.21
N CYS A 251 10.78 -16.37 0.41
CA CYS A 251 9.95 -15.17 0.53
C CYS A 251 9.05 -15.20 1.78
N ILE A 252 8.41 -16.33 2.10
CA ILE A 252 7.50 -16.41 3.25
C ILE A 252 8.18 -16.14 4.59
N HIS A 253 9.51 -16.28 4.67
CA HIS A 253 10.29 -15.95 5.88
C HIS A 253 10.21 -14.48 6.26
N LYS A 254 9.97 -13.56 5.29
CA LYS A 254 9.83 -12.12 5.58
C LYS A 254 8.66 -11.82 6.54
N GLY A 255 7.62 -12.66 6.54
CA GLY A 255 6.46 -12.52 7.42
C GLY A 255 6.64 -13.04 8.85
N GLY A 256 7.83 -13.54 9.21
CA GLY A 256 8.10 -14.11 10.54
C GLY A 256 7.41 -15.45 10.79
N THR A 257 7.18 -15.75 12.07
CA THR A 257 6.65 -17.04 12.54
C THR A 257 5.31 -16.95 13.28
N ARG A 258 4.85 -15.73 13.58
CA ARG A 258 3.62 -15.50 14.36
C ARG A 258 2.37 -15.88 13.56
N PRO A 259 1.26 -16.25 14.26
CA PRO A 259 0.00 -16.57 13.59
C PRO A 259 -0.49 -15.48 12.67
N VAL A 260 -1.02 -15.86 11.50
CA VAL A 260 -1.69 -14.95 10.56
C VAL A 260 -3.14 -14.80 11.01
N SER A 261 -3.53 -13.55 11.31
CA SER A 261 -4.85 -13.22 11.87
C SER A 261 -5.90 -12.81 10.83
N GLU A 262 -5.49 -12.40 9.63
CA GLU A 262 -6.41 -11.98 8.57
C GLU A 262 -5.75 -12.10 7.18
N VAL A 263 -6.54 -12.52 6.18
CA VAL A 263 -6.20 -12.46 4.75
C VAL A 263 -7.11 -11.43 4.10
N LEU A 264 -6.52 -10.47 3.41
CA LEU A 264 -7.20 -9.29 2.87
C LEU A 264 -7.21 -9.29 1.35
N GLN A 265 -8.28 -8.80 0.77
CA GLN A 265 -8.29 -8.39 -0.63
C GLN A 265 -7.37 -7.19 -0.84
N GLU A 266 -6.91 -7.02 -2.08
CA GLU A 266 -6.07 -5.90 -2.49
C GLU A 266 -6.60 -4.54 -2.02
N ALA A 267 -5.74 -3.75 -1.38
CA ALA A 267 -6.03 -2.44 -0.81
C ALA A 267 -7.16 -2.39 0.26
N ALA A 268 -7.61 -3.53 0.77
CA ALA A 268 -8.59 -3.55 1.86
C ALA A 268 -7.92 -3.12 3.18
N ARG A 269 -8.68 -2.42 4.01
CA ARG A 269 -8.22 -2.05 5.35
C ARG A 269 -8.47 -3.22 6.32
N PRO A 270 -7.48 -3.56 7.16
CA PRO A 270 -7.64 -4.65 8.12
C PRO A 270 -8.67 -4.31 9.21
N THR A 271 -9.30 -5.35 9.71
CA THR A 271 -10.18 -5.29 10.88
C THR A 271 -9.49 -5.79 12.14
N LYS A 272 -8.36 -6.48 11.99
CA LYS A 272 -7.55 -7.03 13.07
C LYS A 272 -6.14 -6.42 13.07
N LYS A 273 -5.46 -6.50 14.22
CA LYS A 273 -4.02 -6.31 14.36
C LYS A 273 -3.30 -7.66 14.25
N GLY A 274 -1.98 -7.63 14.15
CA GLY A 274 -1.14 -8.83 14.13
C GLY A 274 -0.44 -9.04 12.80
N ALA A 275 -0.17 -10.28 12.43
CA ALA A 275 0.42 -10.62 11.13
C ALA A 275 -0.69 -10.81 10.09
N LEU A 276 -0.63 -10.05 9.01
CA LEU A 276 -1.66 -10.01 7.97
C LEU A 276 -1.07 -10.42 6.62
N ILE A 277 -1.92 -10.94 5.75
CA ILE A 277 -1.61 -11.19 4.35
C ILE A 277 -2.57 -10.37 3.49
N MET A 278 -2.06 -9.70 2.46
CA MET A 278 -2.88 -9.05 1.44
C MET A 278 -2.68 -9.75 0.10
N ASP A 279 -3.77 -10.19 -0.51
CA ASP A 279 -3.76 -10.76 -1.85
C ASP A 279 -3.48 -9.64 -2.86
N THR A 280 -2.32 -9.69 -3.51
CA THR A 280 -1.89 -8.71 -4.51
C THR A 280 -1.18 -9.38 -5.68
N PRO A 281 -1.12 -8.69 -6.85
CA PRO A 281 -0.22 -9.12 -7.92
C PRO A 281 1.24 -9.19 -7.45
N GLY A 282 2.03 -10.06 -8.07
CA GLY A 282 3.48 -10.17 -7.85
C GLY A 282 4.25 -9.06 -8.57
N TYR A 283 4.08 -7.83 -8.16
CA TYR A 283 4.75 -6.66 -8.69
C TYR A 283 4.95 -5.62 -7.60
N ASP A 284 6.20 -5.44 -7.18
CA ASP A 284 6.61 -4.63 -6.02
C ASP A 284 5.86 -3.29 -5.90
N ILE A 285 5.68 -2.56 -7.02
CA ILE A 285 5.04 -1.24 -7.00
C ILE A 285 3.54 -1.35 -6.68
N SER A 286 2.84 -2.32 -7.29
CA SER A 286 1.41 -2.58 -7.03
C SER A 286 1.20 -3.06 -5.61
N SER A 287 2.02 -4.00 -5.16
CA SER A 287 2.00 -4.58 -3.82
C SER A 287 2.19 -3.51 -2.73
N VAL A 288 3.26 -2.73 -2.80
CA VAL A 288 3.53 -1.62 -1.86
C VAL A 288 2.40 -0.58 -1.89
N THR A 289 1.90 -0.23 -3.09
CA THR A 289 0.77 0.69 -3.27
C THR A 289 -0.46 0.19 -2.52
N SER A 290 -0.81 -1.09 -2.70
CA SER A 290 -2.00 -1.70 -2.10
C SER A 290 -1.88 -1.84 -0.58
N MET A 291 -0.70 -2.21 -0.06
CA MET A 291 -0.47 -2.27 1.39
C MET A 291 -0.53 -0.89 2.05
N VAL A 292 0.01 0.15 1.40
CA VAL A 292 -0.09 1.53 1.90
C VAL A 292 -1.52 2.05 1.84
N ALA A 293 -2.28 1.74 0.79
CA ALA A 293 -3.72 2.01 0.73
C ALA A 293 -4.49 1.25 1.82
N GLY A 294 -4.10 0.01 2.12
CA GLY A 294 -4.61 -0.79 3.23
C GLY A 294 -4.33 -0.19 4.62
N GLY A 295 -3.43 0.78 4.72
CA GLY A 295 -3.19 1.53 5.96
C GLY A 295 -1.76 1.44 6.51
N ALA A 296 -0.86 0.68 5.89
CA ALA A 296 0.53 0.60 6.34
C ALA A 296 1.20 1.99 6.30
N THR A 297 1.89 2.35 7.36
CA THR A 297 2.53 3.67 7.53
C THR A 297 4.02 3.66 7.31
N ILE A 298 4.63 2.48 7.31
CA ILE A 298 6.04 2.20 7.02
C ILE A 298 6.11 0.99 6.11
N VAL A 299 7.07 0.96 5.20
CA VAL A 299 7.40 -0.22 4.39
C VAL A 299 8.83 -0.63 4.71
N VAL A 300 9.05 -1.92 4.99
CA VAL A 300 10.37 -2.53 5.07
C VAL A 300 10.54 -3.41 3.85
N PHE A 301 11.54 -3.11 3.04
CA PHE A 301 11.72 -3.69 1.72
C PHE A 301 13.08 -4.37 1.62
N THR A 302 13.12 -5.69 1.60
CA THR A 302 14.35 -6.45 1.37
C THR A 302 14.70 -6.50 -0.11
N THR A 303 15.98 -6.38 -0.44
CA THR A 303 16.45 -6.49 -1.82
C THR A 303 17.87 -7.01 -1.90
N GLY A 304 18.10 -8.06 -2.68
CA GLY A 304 19.43 -8.58 -2.97
C GLY A 304 20.12 -7.80 -4.09
N ARG A 305 19.36 -7.24 -5.02
CA ARG A 305 19.89 -6.59 -6.24
C ARG A 305 19.65 -5.08 -6.29
N GLY A 306 19.14 -4.48 -5.19
CA GLY A 306 19.05 -3.03 -5.06
C GLY A 306 17.84 -2.40 -5.72
N THR A 307 16.65 -3.03 -5.68
CA THR A 307 15.40 -2.45 -6.20
C THR A 307 15.15 -1.07 -5.59
N PRO A 308 14.98 0.01 -6.41
CA PRO A 308 14.88 1.39 -5.91
C PRO A 308 13.45 1.80 -5.53
N THR A 309 12.49 0.89 -5.54
CA THR A 309 11.07 1.18 -5.27
C THR A 309 10.90 1.99 -3.99
N GLY A 310 10.18 3.09 -4.07
CA GLY A 310 9.76 3.94 -2.97
C GLY A 310 8.26 4.17 -2.98
N HIS A 311 7.74 4.95 -2.02
CA HIS A 311 6.34 5.34 -1.98
C HIS A 311 6.16 6.79 -1.51
N ALA A 312 5.20 7.53 -2.11
CA ALA A 312 5.01 8.95 -1.82
C ALA A 312 4.56 9.20 -0.38
N LEU A 313 3.70 8.33 0.18
CA LEU A 313 3.05 8.54 1.47
C LEU A 313 3.73 7.82 2.64
N ALA A 314 4.47 6.75 2.39
CA ALA A 314 5.12 5.96 3.43
C ALA A 314 6.64 5.90 3.20
N PRO A 315 7.47 6.02 4.25
CA PRO A 315 8.89 5.74 4.13
C PRO A 315 9.10 4.27 3.78
N VAL A 316 10.01 4.02 2.83
CA VAL A 316 10.45 2.67 2.45
C VAL A 316 11.88 2.50 2.93
N ILE A 317 12.07 1.58 3.86
CA ILE A 317 13.37 1.23 4.47
C ILE A 317 13.93 0.04 3.70
N LYS A 318 15.14 0.18 3.15
CA LYS A 318 15.84 -0.87 2.42
C LYS A 318 16.82 -1.60 3.32
#